data_092a8b79a3f2127b8beb664524d1360e
#
_entry.id   092a8b79a3f2127b8beb664524d1360e
#
_cell.length_a   1.000
_cell.length_b   1.000
_cell.length_c   1.000
_cell.angle_alpha   90.00
_cell.angle_beta   90.00
_cell.angle_gamma   90.00
#
_symmetry.space_group_name_H-M   'P 1'
#
loop_
_entity.id
_entity.type
_entity.pdbx_description
1 polymer ?
#
loop_
_entity_poly.entity_id
_entity_poly.type
_entity_poly.pdbx_seq_one_letter_code
_entity_poly.pdbx_strand_id
1 'polypeptide(L)'
;LYYNLATTFGNVQLVLNESTSAEDTDSNVQVPVSQIYTQIAADLTEAESSLPSTADGGRASRGAAAALLGKVYLTMGDNSSAASALKRVSGYSLVDNYADLWGVGNEFNKESIFEVSFESGYGVLGNLFTSAFNVELAATVTSGPRNFPTASFINSFEAGDTRFEASIAGIGSEEVGLASDGAGWCIKYGTTNSSTDNDGPNNWVVLRYADVLLMLAEAIGESSESYGYINQVRARAGLGPINSSSPGTFAEKLLNERKIELAFEGHRWPDLKRFGVAASVMSSEGIDIRGRLNIAIPQREMDINPDFVQNTGY
;
A
#
# COMPACT_ATOMS: atom_id res chain seq x y z
N LEU A 1 -0.08 -2.70 12.83
CA LEU A 1 0.58 -3.99 12.75
C LEU A 1 -0.40 -5.11 12.35
N TYR A 2 -1.48 -5.35 13.12
CA TYR A 2 -2.46 -6.43 12.87
C TYR A 2 -3.12 -6.38 11.50
N TYR A 3 -3.39 -5.19 10.95
CA TYR A 3 -3.94 -5.07 9.59
C TYR A 3 -3.01 -5.72 8.56
N ASN A 4 -1.71 -5.45 8.62
CA ASN A 4 -0.73 -6.04 7.70
C ASN A 4 -0.59 -7.56 7.93
N LEU A 5 -0.57 -8.02 9.18
CA LEU A 5 -0.54 -9.46 9.48
C LEU A 5 -1.78 -10.17 8.92
N ALA A 6 -2.97 -9.65 9.19
CA ALA A 6 -4.23 -10.24 8.76
C ALA A 6 -4.38 -10.25 7.23
N THR A 7 -4.02 -9.16 6.55
CA THR A 7 -4.08 -9.09 5.08
C THR A 7 -3.04 -9.98 4.41
N THR A 8 -1.91 -10.26 5.06
CA THR A 8 -0.82 -11.08 4.52
C THR A 8 -1.03 -12.56 4.81
N PHE A 9 -1.33 -12.91 6.06
CA PHE A 9 -1.36 -14.30 6.54
C PHE A 9 -2.76 -14.83 6.85
N GLY A 10 -3.80 -13.99 6.83
CA GLY A 10 -5.16 -14.41 7.20
C GLY A 10 -5.31 -14.59 8.71
N ASN A 11 -5.60 -15.82 9.15
CA ASN A 11 -5.70 -16.14 10.56
C ASN A 11 -4.32 -16.06 11.23
N VAL A 12 -4.20 -15.22 12.25
CA VAL A 12 -2.99 -15.03 13.05
C VAL A 12 -3.33 -14.98 14.53
N GLN A 13 -2.33 -15.01 15.38
CA GLN A 13 -2.51 -14.78 16.83
C GLN A 13 -3.04 -13.38 17.09
N LEU A 14 -3.93 -13.27 18.09
CA LEU A 14 -4.43 -12.00 18.60
C LEU A 14 -3.99 -11.85 20.06
N VAL A 15 -2.93 -11.08 20.28
CA VAL A 15 -2.34 -10.81 21.60
C VAL A 15 -2.76 -9.41 22.03
N LEU A 16 -3.60 -9.32 23.05
CA LEU A 16 -4.16 -8.06 23.55
C LEU A 16 -3.52 -7.57 24.85
N ASN A 17 -2.78 -8.45 25.52
CA ASN A 17 -2.10 -8.14 26.76
C ASN A 17 -0.58 -8.20 26.57
N GLU A 18 0.15 -7.48 27.39
CA GLU A 18 1.59 -7.57 27.45
C GLU A 18 2.01 -8.97 27.89
N SER A 19 2.93 -9.60 27.14
CA SER A 19 3.54 -10.87 27.52
C SER A 19 4.70 -10.59 28.47
N THR A 20 4.60 -11.05 29.71
CA THR A 20 5.58 -10.82 30.77
C THR A 20 6.44 -12.06 31.05
N SER A 21 6.05 -13.21 30.55
CA SER A 21 6.77 -14.48 30.69
C SER A 21 6.69 -15.32 29.40
N ALA A 22 7.49 -16.37 29.31
CA ALA A 22 7.45 -17.32 28.20
C ALA A 22 6.12 -18.08 28.16
N GLU A 23 5.57 -18.41 29.34
CA GLU A 23 4.31 -19.11 29.48
C GLU A 23 3.12 -18.32 28.93
N ASP A 24 3.17 -16.99 28.93
CA ASP A 24 2.14 -16.13 28.37
C ASP A 24 2.01 -16.31 26.83
N THR A 25 3.05 -16.83 26.18
CA THR A 25 3.08 -17.04 24.73
C THR A 25 2.61 -18.43 24.30
N ASP A 26 2.66 -19.43 25.19
CA ASP A 26 2.36 -20.83 24.87
C ASP A 26 0.88 -21.07 24.54
N SER A 27 -0.03 -20.20 24.99
CA SER A 27 -1.47 -20.30 24.75
C SER A 27 -1.95 -19.51 23.53
N ASN A 28 -1.06 -18.82 22.82
CA ASN A 28 -1.42 -17.99 21.69
C ASN A 28 -1.76 -18.86 20.46
N VAL A 29 -3.04 -18.97 20.15
CA VAL A 29 -3.55 -19.70 18.97
C VAL A 29 -3.97 -18.71 17.87
N GLN A 30 -4.02 -19.22 16.64
CA GLN A 30 -4.61 -18.46 15.55
C GLN A 30 -6.11 -18.23 15.81
N VAL A 31 -6.55 -17.01 15.60
CA VAL A 31 -7.98 -16.68 15.63
C VAL A 31 -8.49 -16.40 14.21
N PRO A 32 -9.78 -16.56 13.94
CA PRO A 32 -10.36 -16.17 12.66
C PRO A 32 -10.04 -14.71 12.30
N VAL A 33 -9.66 -14.47 11.07
CA VAL A 33 -9.30 -13.12 10.57
C VAL A 33 -10.39 -12.08 10.82
N SER A 34 -11.66 -12.50 10.83
CA SER A 34 -12.79 -11.63 11.17
C SER A 34 -12.73 -11.06 12.59
N GLN A 35 -12.25 -11.84 13.57
CA GLN A 35 -12.05 -11.35 14.94
C GLN A 35 -10.92 -10.31 15.01
N ILE A 36 -9.86 -10.52 14.21
CA ILE A 36 -8.75 -9.58 14.12
C ILE A 36 -9.23 -8.24 13.57
N TYR A 37 -9.99 -8.25 12.46
CA TYR A 37 -10.54 -7.01 11.89
C TYR A 37 -11.53 -6.32 12.85
N THR A 38 -12.33 -7.07 13.60
CA THR A 38 -13.21 -6.50 14.62
C THR A 38 -12.42 -5.77 15.71
N GLN A 39 -11.33 -6.38 16.19
CA GLN A 39 -10.46 -5.73 17.17
C GLN A 39 -9.78 -4.49 16.59
N ILE A 40 -9.23 -4.56 15.37
CA ILE A 40 -8.62 -3.40 14.72
C ILE A 40 -9.62 -2.25 14.58
N ALA A 41 -10.87 -2.55 14.20
CA ALA A 41 -11.91 -1.53 14.08
C ALA A 41 -12.27 -0.89 15.43
N ALA A 42 -12.28 -1.66 16.51
CA ALA A 42 -12.48 -1.14 17.87
C ALA A 42 -11.31 -0.23 18.29
N ASP A 43 -10.06 -0.70 18.13
CA ASP A 43 -8.85 0.06 18.47
C ASP A 43 -8.78 1.39 17.70
N LEU A 44 -9.08 1.36 16.39
CA LEU A 44 -9.05 2.56 15.54
C LEU A 44 -10.19 3.53 15.87
N THR A 45 -11.34 3.04 16.29
CA THR A 45 -12.45 3.88 16.73
C THR A 45 -12.08 4.63 18.01
N GLU A 46 -11.45 3.95 18.97
CA GLU A 46 -10.94 4.58 20.18
C GLU A 46 -9.81 5.56 19.86
N ALA A 47 -8.87 5.18 19.01
CA ALA A 47 -7.78 6.03 18.57
C ALA A 47 -8.31 7.31 17.88
N GLU A 48 -9.30 7.20 16.98
CA GLU A 48 -9.92 8.35 16.32
C GLU A 48 -10.51 9.34 17.33
N SER A 49 -11.10 8.84 18.42
CA SER A 49 -11.69 9.70 19.46
C SER A 49 -10.64 10.41 20.34
N SER A 50 -9.47 9.80 20.50
CA SER A 50 -8.43 10.21 21.46
C SER A 50 -7.29 10.98 20.83
N LEU A 51 -7.00 10.76 19.54
CA LEU A 51 -5.88 11.39 18.84
C LEU A 51 -6.16 12.85 18.48
N PRO A 52 -5.12 13.69 18.39
CA PRO A 52 -5.23 15.06 17.93
C PRO A 52 -5.60 15.13 16.45
N SER A 53 -6.17 16.27 16.02
CA SER A 53 -6.51 16.50 14.60
C SER A 53 -5.28 16.59 13.70
N THR A 54 -4.15 17.07 14.24
CA THR A 54 -2.85 17.17 13.57
C THR A 54 -1.80 16.50 14.43
N ALA A 55 -0.81 15.90 13.83
CA ALA A 55 0.32 15.29 14.52
C ALA A 55 1.62 15.59 13.77
N ASP A 56 2.70 15.74 14.50
CA ASP A 56 4.01 16.06 13.97
C ASP A 56 4.88 14.79 13.85
N GLY A 57 5.83 14.80 12.91
CA GLY A 57 6.95 13.88 12.88
C GLY A 57 6.59 12.38 12.79
N GLY A 58 5.63 12.01 11.95
CA GLY A 58 5.25 10.60 11.75
C GLY A 58 4.38 10.01 12.87
N ARG A 59 3.85 10.84 13.78
CA ARG A 59 2.87 10.40 14.78
C ARG A 59 1.49 10.27 14.16
N ALA A 60 0.69 9.35 14.71
CA ALA A 60 -0.68 9.15 14.26
C ALA A 60 -1.57 10.34 14.63
N SER A 61 -2.40 10.75 13.67
CA SER A 61 -3.46 11.76 13.83
C SER A 61 -4.85 11.09 13.84
N ARG A 62 -5.87 11.86 14.21
CA ARG A 62 -7.27 11.44 14.04
C ARG A 62 -7.59 11.06 12.61
N GLY A 63 -7.06 11.82 11.62
CA GLY A 63 -7.22 11.52 10.20
C GLY A 63 -6.59 10.20 9.80
N ALA A 64 -5.43 9.86 10.36
CA ALA A 64 -4.78 8.56 10.11
C ALA A 64 -5.61 7.39 10.67
N ALA A 65 -6.18 7.53 11.88
CA ALA A 65 -7.05 6.52 12.45
C ALA A 65 -8.33 6.33 11.61
N ALA A 66 -8.99 7.42 11.20
CA ALA A 66 -10.19 7.38 10.37
C ALA A 66 -9.92 6.77 8.98
N ALA A 67 -8.81 7.12 8.33
CA ALA A 67 -8.43 6.58 7.03
C ALA A 67 -8.15 5.07 7.09
N LEU A 68 -7.40 4.61 8.09
CA LEU A 68 -7.14 3.19 8.29
C LEU A 68 -8.42 2.44 8.67
N LEU A 69 -9.29 3.02 9.50
CA LEU A 69 -10.59 2.44 9.86
C LEU A 69 -11.46 2.22 8.62
N GLY A 70 -11.53 3.20 7.72
CA GLY A 70 -12.22 3.06 6.44
C GLY A 70 -11.66 1.93 5.59
N LYS A 71 -10.34 1.79 5.52
CA LYS A 71 -9.66 0.69 4.81
C LYS A 71 -9.97 -0.68 5.42
N VAL A 72 -10.05 -0.77 6.74
CA VAL A 72 -10.44 -1.99 7.46
C VAL A 72 -11.88 -2.37 7.13
N TYR A 73 -12.82 -1.43 7.19
CA TYR A 73 -14.22 -1.69 6.85
C TYR A 73 -14.39 -2.13 5.39
N LEU A 74 -13.66 -1.53 4.44
CA LEU A 74 -13.65 -2.03 3.04
C LEU A 74 -13.15 -3.48 2.97
N THR A 75 -12.12 -3.83 3.72
CA THR A 75 -11.59 -5.19 3.75
C THR A 75 -12.59 -6.18 4.36
N MET A 76 -13.43 -5.72 5.30
CA MET A 76 -14.54 -6.50 5.87
C MET A 76 -15.77 -6.58 4.95
N GLY A 77 -15.83 -5.78 3.88
CA GLY A 77 -17.00 -5.65 3.00
C GLY A 77 -18.11 -4.74 3.57
N ASP A 78 -17.83 -4.01 4.66
CA ASP A 78 -18.77 -3.03 5.23
C ASP A 78 -18.56 -1.65 4.57
N ASN A 79 -19.09 -1.51 3.38
CA ASN A 79 -18.97 -0.31 2.57
C ASN A 79 -19.61 0.92 3.23
N SER A 80 -20.70 0.74 3.99
CA SER A 80 -21.40 1.84 4.68
C SER A 80 -20.53 2.46 5.77
N SER A 81 -19.96 1.60 6.64
CA SER A 81 -19.05 2.05 7.69
C SER A 81 -17.76 2.62 7.12
N ALA A 82 -17.26 2.03 6.02
CA ALA A 82 -16.10 2.54 5.32
C ALA A 82 -16.30 3.97 4.81
N ALA A 83 -17.40 4.22 4.07
CA ALA A 83 -17.73 5.56 3.58
C ALA A 83 -17.88 6.56 4.73
N SER A 84 -18.51 6.15 5.83
CA SER A 84 -18.70 7.00 7.02
C SER A 84 -17.36 7.35 7.69
N ALA A 85 -16.42 6.41 7.82
CA ALA A 85 -15.10 6.66 8.38
C ALA A 85 -14.26 7.56 7.47
N LEU A 86 -14.22 7.27 6.16
CA LEU A 86 -13.43 8.01 5.19
C LEU A 86 -13.91 9.46 5.02
N LYS A 87 -15.21 9.74 5.11
CA LYS A 87 -15.76 11.11 5.07
C LYS A 87 -15.34 11.97 6.27
N ARG A 88 -14.86 11.38 7.35
CA ARG A 88 -14.32 12.12 8.51
C ARG A 88 -12.85 12.53 8.34
N VAL A 89 -12.17 11.97 7.34
CA VAL A 89 -10.79 12.36 7.01
C VAL A 89 -10.80 13.77 6.43
N SER A 90 -10.28 14.73 7.16
CA SER A 90 -10.31 16.14 6.79
C SER A 90 -8.97 16.82 7.07
N GLY A 91 -8.73 17.96 6.42
CA GLY A 91 -7.47 18.71 6.55
C GLY A 91 -6.37 18.28 5.58
N TYR A 92 -6.68 17.38 4.64
CA TYR A 92 -5.77 16.90 3.61
C TYR A 92 -6.28 17.27 2.22
N SER A 93 -5.37 17.36 1.25
CA SER A 93 -5.72 17.61 -0.14
C SER A 93 -4.64 17.03 -1.06
N LEU A 94 -4.98 16.76 -2.31
CA LEU A 94 -3.98 16.34 -3.30
C LEU A 94 -2.91 17.42 -3.45
N VAL A 95 -1.64 17.03 -3.61
CA VAL A 95 -0.59 17.94 -4.11
C VAL A 95 -0.87 18.27 -5.58
N ASP A 96 -0.40 19.42 -6.02
CA ASP A 96 -0.72 19.91 -7.36
C ASP A 96 -0.02 19.10 -8.46
N ASN A 97 1.24 18.68 -8.21
CA ASN A 97 1.98 17.80 -9.10
C ASN A 97 2.27 16.49 -8.39
N TYR A 98 2.06 15.38 -9.08
CA TYR A 98 2.32 14.04 -8.53
C TYR A 98 3.79 13.83 -8.11
N ALA A 99 4.72 14.42 -8.84
CA ALA A 99 6.14 14.34 -8.53
C ALA A 99 6.50 14.97 -7.17
N ASP A 100 5.72 15.97 -6.71
CA ASP A 100 5.96 16.67 -5.44
C ASP A 100 5.54 15.83 -4.20
N LEU A 101 5.02 14.62 -4.42
CA LEU A 101 4.75 13.66 -3.34
C LEU A 101 6.03 13.01 -2.81
N TRP A 102 7.06 12.91 -3.63
CA TRP A 102 8.18 12.00 -3.43
C TRP A 102 9.49 12.72 -3.13
N GLY A 103 10.36 12.01 -2.42
CA GLY A 103 11.71 12.46 -2.11
C GLY A 103 11.84 13.21 -0.79
N VAL A 104 13.06 13.21 -0.29
CA VAL A 104 13.44 13.94 0.93
C VAL A 104 13.20 15.42 0.73
N GLY A 105 12.49 16.05 1.65
CA GLY A 105 12.08 17.45 1.58
C GLY A 105 10.63 17.66 1.14
N ASN A 106 9.98 16.62 0.58
CA ASN A 106 8.54 16.62 0.27
C ASN A 106 7.71 15.80 1.27
N GLU A 107 8.33 15.36 2.34
CA GLU A 107 7.72 14.55 3.39
C GLU A 107 6.67 15.37 4.17
N PHE A 108 5.69 14.67 4.75
CA PHE A 108 4.59 15.27 5.53
C PHE A 108 3.85 16.38 4.78
N ASN A 109 3.77 16.29 3.45
CA ASN A 109 3.05 17.26 2.62
C ASN A 109 1.54 17.23 2.86
N LYS A 110 0.80 18.14 2.22
CA LYS A 110 -0.66 18.28 2.40
C LYS A 110 -1.49 17.05 2.01
N GLU A 111 -0.92 16.11 1.28
CA GLU A 111 -1.58 14.85 0.90
C GLU A 111 -1.24 13.71 1.85
N SER A 112 -0.12 13.77 2.56
CA SER A 112 0.33 12.75 3.48
C SER A 112 -0.55 12.71 4.74
N ILE A 113 -1.13 11.54 5.02
CA ILE A 113 -1.96 11.30 6.21
C ILE A 113 -1.15 10.60 7.30
N PHE A 114 -0.31 9.65 6.89
CA PHE A 114 0.58 8.93 7.80
C PHE A 114 1.81 8.43 7.05
N GLU A 115 2.97 8.75 7.59
CA GLU A 115 4.27 8.30 7.11
C GLU A 115 5.07 7.65 8.24
N VAL A 116 5.87 6.65 7.89
CA VAL A 116 6.93 6.13 8.77
C VAL A 116 8.20 6.91 8.44
N SER A 117 8.72 7.61 9.45
CA SER A 117 9.94 8.42 9.30
C SER A 117 11.18 7.56 9.28
N PHE A 118 12.11 7.92 8.40
CA PHE A 118 13.44 7.35 8.31
C PHE A 118 14.49 8.45 8.30
N GLU A 119 15.68 8.14 8.80
CA GLU A 119 16.80 9.09 8.87
C GLU A 119 18.11 8.35 8.57
N SER A 120 18.91 8.87 7.64
CA SER A 120 20.21 8.29 7.30
C SER A 120 21.32 8.70 8.27
N GLY A 121 22.40 7.92 8.30
CA GLY A 121 23.60 8.21 9.10
C GLY A 121 23.64 7.60 10.49
N TYR A 122 22.57 6.94 10.92
CA TYR A 122 22.48 6.33 12.26
C TYR A 122 22.55 4.79 12.23
N GLY A 123 22.70 4.18 11.06
CA GLY A 123 22.87 2.74 10.86
C GLY A 123 21.68 1.85 11.20
N VAL A 124 20.65 2.39 11.86
CA VAL A 124 19.43 1.66 12.28
C VAL A 124 18.14 2.41 12.00
N LEU A 125 18.22 3.67 11.62
CA LEU A 125 17.06 4.53 11.35
C LEU A 125 16.77 4.71 9.86
N GLY A 126 17.67 4.25 8.99
CA GLY A 126 17.49 4.28 7.54
C GLY A 126 16.58 3.17 7.02
N ASN A 127 16.03 3.37 5.83
CA ASN A 127 15.18 2.38 5.19
C ASN A 127 15.96 1.50 4.20
N LEU A 128 15.38 0.32 3.93
CA LEU A 128 15.88 -0.68 2.98
C LEU A 128 15.26 -0.53 1.58
N PHE A 129 14.11 0.12 1.48
CA PHE A 129 13.32 0.07 0.24
C PHE A 129 13.87 0.97 -0.85
N THR A 130 14.57 2.04 -0.51
CA THR A 130 15.18 2.93 -1.51
C THR A 130 16.12 2.16 -2.43
N SER A 131 17.04 1.37 -1.88
CA SER A 131 17.94 0.52 -2.66
C SER A 131 17.24 -0.66 -3.34
N ALA A 132 16.14 -1.16 -2.76
CA ALA A 132 15.36 -2.24 -3.35
C ALA A 132 14.54 -1.81 -4.59
N PHE A 133 14.27 -0.53 -4.75
CA PHE A 133 13.51 0.01 -5.88
C PHE A 133 14.38 0.71 -6.93
N ASN A 134 15.52 1.26 -6.55
CA ASN A 134 16.33 2.09 -7.43
C ASN A 134 17.59 1.36 -7.92
N VAL A 135 17.68 1.22 -9.23
CA VAL A 135 18.78 0.54 -9.92
C VAL A 135 20.09 1.35 -9.85
N GLU A 136 20.05 2.66 -9.90
CA GLU A 136 21.24 3.50 -9.83
C GLU A 136 21.99 3.35 -8.50
N LEU A 137 21.26 3.05 -7.44
CA LEU A 137 21.83 2.72 -6.13
C LEU A 137 22.33 1.27 -6.07
N ALA A 138 21.72 0.36 -6.83
CA ALA A 138 22.07 -1.05 -6.83
C ALA A 138 23.41 -1.35 -7.51
N ALA A 139 23.91 -0.48 -8.36
CA ALA A 139 25.21 -0.65 -9.01
C ALA A 139 26.38 -0.62 -8.01
N THR A 140 26.13 -0.13 -6.79
CA THR A 140 27.11 -0.11 -5.69
C THR A 140 26.83 -1.14 -4.59
N VAL A 141 25.77 -1.97 -4.75
CA VAL A 141 25.11 -2.73 -3.70
C VAL A 141 25.00 -4.22 -4.06
N THR A 142 25.36 -5.10 -3.15
CA THR A 142 25.35 -6.58 -3.35
C THR A 142 23.96 -7.20 -3.44
N SER A 143 22.88 -6.48 -3.14
CA SER A 143 21.50 -6.92 -3.26
C SER A 143 20.74 -6.02 -4.24
N GLY A 144 20.80 -6.32 -5.53
CA GLY A 144 20.16 -5.55 -6.59
C GLY A 144 18.65 -5.32 -6.41
N PRO A 145 18.08 -4.35 -7.15
CA PRO A 145 16.67 -3.99 -7.07
C PRO A 145 15.77 -5.19 -7.38
N ARG A 146 14.61 -5.27 -6.72
CA ARG A 146 13.76 -6.46 -6.74
C ARG A 146 12.32 -6.19 -7.17
N ASN A 147 11.94 -4.93 -7.35
CA ASN A 147 10.55 -4.57 -7.62
C ASN A 147 10.44 -3.80 -8.94
N PHE A 148 10.70 -4.51 -10.03
CA PHE A 148 10.60 -3.96 -11.38
C PHE A 148 9.14 -3.89 -11.84
N PRO A 149 8.75 -2.85 -12.59
CA PRO A 149 7.46 -2.81 -13.26
C PRO A 149 7.39 -3.89 -14.35
N THR A 150 6.23 -4.51 -14.54
CA THR A 150 5.99 -5.39 -15.68
C THR A 150 5.68 -4.57 -16.94
N ALA A 151 5.89 -5.15 -18.12
CA ALA A 151 5.52 -4.52 -19.38
C ALA A 151 4.00 -4.21 -19.44
N SER A 152 3.16 -5.08 -18.86
CA SER A 152 1.71 -4.87 -18.80
C SER A 152 1.35 -3.66 -17.92
N PHE A 153 2.09 -3.45 -16.82
CA PHE A 153 1.92 -2.26 -15.98
C PHE A 153 2.31 -0.99 -16.73
N ILE A 154 3.46 -0.97 -17.38
CA ILE A 154 3.93 0.17 -18.17
C ILE A 154 2.93 0.54 -19.27
N ASN A 155 2.44 -0.45 -20.00
CA ASN A 155 1.45 -0.25 -21.06
C ASN A 155 0.07 0.14 -20.57
N SER A 156 -0.17 0.17 -19.26
CA SER A 156 -1.46 0.58 -18.69
C SER A 156 -1.60 2.08 -18.44
N PHE A 157 -0.51 2.85 -18.57
CA PHE A 157 -0.58 4.31 -18.49
C PHE A 157 -1.23 4.90 -19.74
N GLU A 158 -2.11 5.87 -19.55
CA GLU A 158 -2.72 6.63 -20.63
C GLU A 158 -1.71 7.66 -21.20
N ALA A 159 -1.88 8.02 -22.45
CA ALA A 159 -1.04 9.05 -23.06
C ALA A 159 -1.22 10.38 -22.32
N GLY A 160 -0.10 10.99 -21.89
CA GLY A 160 -0.09 12.24 -21.15
C GLY A 160 -0.26 12.08 -19.63
N ASP A 161 -0.28 10.85 -19.10
CA ASP A 161 -0.30 10.60 -17.65
C ASP A 161 1.04 11.00 -17.02
N THR A 162 1.04 12.11 -16.29
CA THR A 162 2.25 12.67 -15.66
C THR A 162 2.85 11.79 -14.56
N ARG A 163 2.10 10.82 -14.06
CA ARG A 163 2.57 9.86 -13.05
C ARG A 163 3.61 8.89 -13.60
N PHE A 164 3.60 8.66 -14.91
CA PHE A 164 4.56 7.78 -15.56
C PHE A 164 6.00 8.25 -15.31
N GLU A 165 6.31 9.47 -15.73
CA GLU A 165 7.66 10.05 -15.59
C GLU A 165 8.08 10.24 -14.13
N ALA A 166 7.11 10.42 -13.21
CA ALA A 166 7.38 10.57 -11.78
C ALA A 166 7.56 9.22 -11.07
N SER A 167 7.24 8.11 -11.71
CA SER A 167 7.27 6.77 -11.09
C SER A 167 8.31 5.83 -11.66
N ILE A 168 8.64 5.96 -12.95
CA ILE A 168 9.43 4.98 -13.69
C ILE A 168 10.52 5.69 -14.52
N ALA A 169 11.74 5.16 -14.46
CA ALA A 169 12.85 5.57 -15.30
C ALA A 169 13.51 4.36 -15.98
N GLY A 170 14.45 4.61 -16.89
CA GLY A 170 15.33 3.61 -17.47
C GLY A 170 14.69 2.63 -18.43
N ILE A 171 13.53 2.96 -19.03
CA ILE A 171 12.90 2.10 -20.04
C ILE A 171 13.81 1.96 -21.25
N GLY A 172 14.04 0.71 -21.67
CA GLY A 172 14.89 0.39 -22.80
C GLY A 172 16.39 0.51 -22.54
N SER A 173 16.82 0.81 -21.29
CA SER A 173 18.24 0.84 -20.97
C SER A 173 18.78 -0.57 -20.79
N GLU A 174 19.92 -0.85 -21.46
CA GLU A 174 20.69 -2.08 -21.26
C GLU A 174 21.64 -1.99 -20.06
N GLU A 175 21.63 -0.86 -19.35
CA GLU A 175 22.65 -0.50 -18.36
C GLU A 175 22.69 -1.38 -17.13
N VAL A 176 21.65 -2.16 -16.89
CA VAL A 176 21.65 -3.04 -15.71
C VAL A 176 21.20 -4.43 -16.16
N GLY A 177 22.12 -5.33 -16.33
CA GLY A 177 21.86 -6.75 -16.65
C GLY A 177 20.95 -7.51 -15.67
N LEU A 178 20.02 -6.81 -15.04
CA LEU A 178 19.04 -7.26 -14.04
C LEU A 178 17.60 -7.02 -14.51
N ALA A 179 17.34 -6.09 -15.41
CA ALA A 179 16.03 -5.90 -16.02
C ALA A 179 15.97 -6.73 -17.32
N SER A 180 15.45 -7.92 -17.24
CA SER A 180 15.46 -8.89 -18.33
C SER A 180 14.63 -8.49 -19.56
N ASP A 181 13.87 -7.39 -19.49
CA ASP A 181 12.94 -6.98 -20.54
C ASP A 181 12.91 -5.47 -20.85
N GLY A 182 13.84 -4.69 -20.31
CA GLY A 182 13.91 -3.24 -20.54
C GLY A 182 12.76 -2.45 -19.92
N ALA A 183 12.09 -3.00 -18.91
CA ALA A 183 10.91 -2.40 -18.30
C ALA A 183 11.20 -1.21 -17.36
N GLY A 184 12.46 -0.85 -17.13
CA GLY A 184 12.83 0.25 -16.25
C GLY A 184 12.71 -0.08 -14.76
N TRP A 185 12.75 0.94 -13.91
CA TRP A 185 12.71 0.80 -12.45
C TRP A 185 11.91 1.93 -11.78
N CYS A 186 11.52 1.71 -10.51
CA CYS A 186 10.79 2.70 -9.73
C CYS A 186 11.71 3.81 -9.23
N ILE A 187 11.30 5.07 -9.41
CA ILE A 187 12.03 6.26 -8.96
C ILE A 187 11.27 7.08 -7.90
N LYS A 188 10.08 6.66 -7.48
CA LYS A 188 9.26 7.38 -6.50
C LYS A 188 10.00 7.73 -5.21
N TYR A 189 10.85 6.83 -4.74
CA TYR A 189 11.54 7.00 -3.46
C TYR A 189 12.89 7.73 -3.59
N GLY A 190 13.09 8.41 -4.71
CA GLY A 190 14.22 9.30 -4.95
C GLY A 190 15.55 8.59 -5.21
N THR A 191 16.56 9.40 -5.46
CA THR A 191 17.94 9.01 -5.78
C THR A 191 18.91 9.48 -4.69
N THR A 192 18.50 9.48 -3.43
CA THR A 192 19.39 9.93 -2.36
C THR A 192 20.53 8.93 -2.17
N ASN A 193 21.75 9.42 -2.45
CA ASN A 193 22.99 8.71 -2.20
C ASN A 193 23.18 8.48 -0.70
N SER A 194 22.57 7.44 -0.13
CA SER A 194 23.10 6.91 1.08
C SER A 194 24.36 6.11 0.73
N SER A 195 25.43 6.34 1.43
CA SER A 195 26.70 5.64 1.22
C SER A 195 26.65 4.16 1.58
N THR A 196 25.50 3.67 2.04
CA THR A 196 25.26 2.30 2.50
C THR A 196 23.88 1.81 2.10
N ASP A 197 23.77 0.52 1.81
CA ASP A 197 22.62 -0.18 1.21
C ASP A 197 21.27 -0.04 1.95
N ASN A 198 21.31 0.23 3.23
CA ASN A 198 20.19 0.06 4.14
C ASN A 198 19.93 1.34 4.96
N ASP A 199 20.33 2.49 4.43
CA ASP A 199 20.34 3.74 5.19
C ASP A 199 19.67 4.88 4.39
N GLY A 200 18.61 4.56 3.66
CA GLY A 200 17.82 5.55 2.92
C GLY A 200 17.04 6.47 3.86
N PRO A 201 17.08 7.81 3.65
CA PRO A 201 16.38 8.76 4.49
C PRO A 201 14.90 8.98 4.12
N ASN A 202 14.43 8.44 2.99
CA ASN A 202 13.09 8.69 2.51
C ASN A 202 12.02 8.04 3.38
N ASN A 203 10.99 8.78 3.76
CA ASN A 203 9.85 8.26 4.49
C ASN A 203 9.04 7.26 3.65
N TRP A 204 8.38 6.33 4.33
CA TRP A 204 7.38 5.46 3.72
C TRP A 204 5.99 6.03 3.95
N VAL A 205 5.34 6.47 2.87
CA VAL A 205 3.95 6.93 2.91
C VAL A 205 3.02 5.72 3.07
N VAL A 206 2.36 5.62 4.21
CA VAL A 206 1.43 4.52 4.53
C VAL A 206 0.01 4.83 4.09
N LEU A 207 -0.42 6.09 4.30
CA LEU A 207 -1.76 6.58 3.97
C LEU A 207 -1.65 7.99 3.39
N ARG A 208 -2.31 8.20 2.25
CA ARG A 208 -2.41 9.51 1.62
C ARG A 208 -3.80 9.81 1.06
N TYR A 209 -4.07 11.06 0.81
CA TYR A 209 -5.44 11.51 0.51
C TYR A 209 -5.98 10.94 -0.80
N ALA A 210 -5.13 10.68 -1.81
CA ALA A 210 -5.58 10.00 -3.03
C ALA A 210 -6.13 8.60 -2.75
N ASP A 211 -5.52 7.82 -1.84
CA ASP A 211 -6.06 6.52 -1.42
C ASP A 211 -7.43 6.69 -0.75
N VAL A 212 -7.62 7.73 0.08
CA VAL A 212 -8.92 8.05 0.70
C VAL A 212 -9.98 8.35 -0.36
N LEU A 213 -9.67 9.15 -1.37
CA LEU A 213 -10.61 9.45 -2.47
C LEU A 213 -11.01 8.18 -3.22
N LEU A 214 -10.05 7.33 -3.56
CA LEU A 214 -10.31 6.08 -4.28
C LEU A 214 -11.04 5.05 -3.41
N MET A 215 -10.76 5.00 -2.10
CA MET A 215 -11.51 4.19 -1.15
C MET A 215 -12.94 4.70 -0.96
N LEU A 216 -13.18 6.02 -0.97
CA LEU A 216 -14.54 6.59 -0.96
C LEU A 216 -15.32 6.18 -2.22
N ALA A 217 -14.68 6.26 -3.39
CA ALA A 217 -15.29 5.80 -4.62
C ALA A 217 -15.68 4.32 -4.56
N GLU A 218 -14.82 3.47 -3.98
CA GLU A 218 -15.09 2.06 -3.77
C GLU A 218 -16.28 1.83 -2.83
N ALA A 219 -16.26 2.48 -1.67
CA ALA A 219 -17.27 2.31 -0.63
C ALA A 219 -18.68 2.76 -1.07
N ILE A 220 -18.77 3.82 -1.87
CA ILE A 220 -20.04 4.37 -2.36
C ILE A 220 -20.58 3.52 -3.54
N GLY A 221 -19.70 2.88 -4.29
CA GLY A 221 -20.07 2.17 -5.51
C GLY A 221 -20.31 3.11 -6.70
N GLU A 222 -20.80 2.58 -7.82
CA GLU A 222 -20.97 3.37 -9.04
C GLU A 222 -21.98 4.50 -8.89
N SER A 223 -21.52 5.72 -8.97
CA SER A 223 -22.34 6.94 -8.88
C SER A 223 -21.58 8.15 -9.45
N SER A 224 -22.28 9.26 -9.66
CA SER A 224 -21.63 10.52 -10.04
C SER A 224 -20.66 11.03 -8.96
N GLU A 225 -20.97 10.81 -7.68
CA GLU A 225 -20.09 11.15 -6.54
C GLU A 225 -18.78 10.39 -6.62
N SER A 226 -18.85 9.07 -6.85
CA SER A 226 -17.67 8.20 -6.95
C SER A 226 -16.78 8.57 -8.15
N TYR A 227 -17.37 8.84 -9.30
CA TYR A 227 -16.61 9.37 -10.43
C TYR A 227 -16.01 10.74 -10.14
N GLY A 228 -16.65 11.56 -9.32
CA GLY A 228 -16.10 12.82 -8.84
C GLY A 228 -14.79 12.64 -8.07
N TYR A 229 -14.70 11.63 -7.19
CA TYR A 229 -13.46 11.30 -6.46
C TYR A 229 -12.37 10.77 -7.39
N ILE A 230 -12.69 9.84 -8.28
CA ILE A 230 -11.73 9.29 -9.25
C ILE A 230 -11.19 10.42 -10.14
N ASN A 231 -12.07 11.31 -10.62
CA ASN A 231 -11.69 12.38 -11.53
C ASN A 231 -10.84 13.48 -10.87
N GLN A 232 -10.88 13.66 -9.57
CA GLN A 232 -9.92 14.52 -8.87
C GLN A 232 -8.49 13.96 -9.00
N VAL A 233 -8.32 12.66 -8.80
CA VAL A 233 -7.03 11.98 -8.96
C VAL A 233 -6.55 12.05 -10.41
N ARG A 234 -7.42 11.77 -11.37
CA ARG A 234 -7.13 11.85 -12.82
C ARG A 234 -6.74 13.25 -13.26
N ALA A 235 -7.46 14.26 -12.80
CA ALA A 235 -7.18 15.66 -13.14
C ALA A 235 -5.78 16.09 -12.67
N ARG A 236 -5.36 15.68 -11.46
CA ARG A 236 -4.03 15.90 -10.95
C ARG A 236 -2.96 15.22 -11.83
N ALA A 237 -3.27 14.06 -12.41
CA ALA A 237 -2.41 13.33 -13.33
C ALA A 237 -2.40 13.88 -14.78
N GLY A 238 -3.12 14.98 -15.04
CA GLY A 238 -3.23 15.56 -16.39
C GLY A 238 -4.22 14.84 -17.30
N LEU A 239 -5.06 13.92 -16.76
CA LEU A 239 -5.98 13.09 -17.54
C LEU A 239 -7.41 13.67 -17.57
N GLY A 240 -8.11 13.37 -18.66
CA GLY A 240 -9.52 13.70 -18.79
C GLY A 240 -10.41 12.89 -17.83
N PRO A 241 -11.64 13.40 -17.55
CA PRO A 241 -12.58 12.73 -16.67
C PRO A 241 -13.17 11.46 -17.31
N ILE A 242 -13.49 10.49 -16.45
CA ILE A 242 -14.27 9.29 -16.82
C ILE A 242 -15.64 9.31 -16.14
N ASN A 243 -16.55 8.50 -16.67
CA ASN A 243 -17.92 8.35 -16.16
C ASN A 243 -18.49 6.95 -16.47
N SER A 244 -19.78 6.73 -16.23
CA SER A 244 -20.45 5.45 -16.49
C SER A 244 -20.41 5.01 -17.96
N SER A 245 -20.33 5.96 -18.90
CA SER A 245 -20.25 5.67 -20.35
C SER A 245 -18.82 5.37 -20.82
N SER A 246 -17.78 5.61 -20.00
CA SER A 246 -16.41 5.27 -20.33
C SER A 246 -16.23 3.75 -20.35
N PRO A 247 -15.33 3.19 -21.20
CA PRO A 247 -15.13 1.75 -21.33
C PRO A 247 -14.81 1.04 -20.02
N GLY A 248 -15.27 -0.19 -19.86
CA GLY A 248 -15.09 -1.03 -18.70
C GLY A 248 -16.13 -0.85 -17.59
N THR A 249 -16.21 -1.80 -16.69
CA THR A 249 -17.04 -1.73 -15.49
C THR A 249 -16.49 -0.70 -14.52
N PHE A 250 -17.31 -0.25 -13.56
CA PHE A 250 -16.86 0.66 -12.51
C PHE A 250 -15.67 0.08 -11.72
N ALA A 251 -15.75 -1.21 -11.37
CA ALA A 251 -14.68 -1.90 -10.64
C ALA A 251 -13.36 -1.93 -11.43
N GLU A 252 -13.41 -2.20 -12.73
CA GLU A 252 -12.20 -2.17 -13.59
C GLU A 252 -11.60 -0.78 -13.68
N LYS A 253 -12.43 0.25 -13.89
CA LYS A 253 -11.98 1.65 -13.94
C LYS A 253 -11.31 2.06 -12.63
N LEU A 254 -11.94 1.79 -11.50
CA LEU A 254 -11.42 2.11 -10.17
C LEU A 254 -10.14 1.34 -9.87
N LEU A 255 -10.13 0.03 -10.14
CA LEU A 255 -8.97 -0.83 -9.88
C LEU A 255 -7.77 -0.46 -10.78
N ASN A 256 -8.02 0.02 -12.00
CA ASN A 256 -6.97 0.54 -12.87
C ASN A 256 -6.42 1.87 -12.36
N GLU A 257 -7.29 2.80 -11.94
CA GLU A 257 -6.85 4.07 -11.34
C GLU A 257 -6.01 3.83 -10.08
N ARG A 258 -6.47 2.94 -9.18
CA ARG A 258 -5.71 2.56 -7.98
C ARG A 258 -4.37 1.91 -8.32
N LYS A 259 -4.32 1.05 -9.36
CA LYS A 259 -3.09 0.40 -9.81
C LYS A 259 -2.00 1.41 -10.20
N ILE A 260 -2.38 2.46 -10.93
CA ILE A 260 -1.45 3.48 -11.42
C ILE A 260 -1.11 4.47 -10.30
N GLU A 261 -2.13 4.99 -9.64
CA GLU A 261 -1.98 6.00 -8.60
C GLU A 261 -1.12 5.52 -7.43
N LEU A 262 -1.40 4.31 -6.94
CA LEU A 262 -0.77 3.73 -5.76
C LEU A 262 0.33 2.70 -6.10
N ALA A 263 0.87 2.78 -7.32
CA ALA A 263 1.94 1.89 -7.75
C ALA A 263 3.15 1.96 -6.81
N PHE A 264 3.74 0.82 -6.50
CA PHE A 264 4.90 0.65 -5.61
C PHE A 264 4.66 1.01 -4.12
N GLU A 265 3.42 1.28 -3.71
CA GLU A 265 3.06 1.63 -2.33
C GLU A 265 2.45 0.46 -1.54
N GLY A 266 2.53 -0.76 -2.06
CA GLY A 266 2.06 -1.98 -1.37
C GLY A 266 0.55 -2.24 -1.43
N HIS A 267 -0.21 -1.48 -2.24
CA HIS A 267 -1.67 -1.58 -2.32
C HIS A 267 -2.19 -2.68 -3.26
N ARG A 268 -1.43 -3.03 -4.31
CA ARG A 268 -1.94 -3.84 -5.43
C ARG A 268 -2.49 -5.20 -5.01
N TRP A 269 -1.76 -5.97 -4.22
CA TRP A 269 -2.19 -7.31 -3.81
C TRP A 269 -3.43 -7.29 -2.90
N PRO A 270 -3.51 -6.46 -1.86
CA PRO A 270 -4.74 -6.26 -1.09
C PRO A 270 -5.94 -5.83 -1.95
N ASP A 271 -5.74 -4.94 -2.91
CA ASP A 271 -6.80 -4.51 -3.83
C ASP A 271 -7.31 -5.68 -4.68
N LEU A 272 -6.43 -6.46 -5.30
CA LEU A 272 -6.81 -7.62 -6.10
C LEU A 272 -7.58 -8.66 -5.28
N LYS A 273 -7.19 -8.87 -4.02
CA LYS A 273 -7.92 -9.76 -3.10
C LYS A 273 -9.30 -9.24 -2.79
N ARG A 274 -9.42 -7.97 -2.44
CA ARG A 274 -10.69 -7.33 -2.05
C ARG A 274 -11.69 -7.27 -3.19
N PHE A 275 -11.22 -7.02 -4.41
CA PHE A 275 -12.05 -7.05 -5.62
C PHE A 275 -12.33 -8.49 -6.13
N GLY A 276 -11.73 -9.52 -5.54
CA GLY A 276 -11.94 -10.93 -5.94
C GLY A 276 -11.32 -11.30 -7.29
N VAL A 277 -10.38 -10.51 -7.80
CA VAL A 277 -9.79 -10.68 -9.14
C VAL A 277 -8.33 -11.15 -9.12
N ALA A 278 -7.79 -11.46 -7.93
CA ALA A 278 -6.38 -11.85 -7.80
C ALA A 278 -5.98 -13.01 -8.72
N ALA A 279 -6.77 -14.08 -8.75
CA ALA A 279 -6.46 -15.26 -9.57
C ALA A 279 -6.49 -14.95 -11.07
N SER A 280 -7.50 -14.20 -11.56
CA SER A 280 -7.62 -13.87 -12.98
C SER A 280 -6.53 -12.92 -13.45
N VAL A 281 -6.20 -11.90 -12.64
CA VAL A 281 -5.13 -10.94 -12.98
C VAL A 281 -3.77 -11.63 -12.97
N MET A 282 -3.45 -12.45 -11.96
CA MET A 282 -2.18 -13.19 -11.94
C MET A 282 -2.08 -14.20 -13.08
N SER A 283 -3.18 -14.86 -13.43
CA SER A 283 -3.22 -15.78 -14.57
C SER A 283 -2.96 -15.05 -15.89
N SER A 284 -3.44 -13.81 -16.08
CA SER A 284 -3.13 -13.01 -17.28
C SER A 284 -1.66 -12.61 -17.38
N GLU A 285 -0.95 -12.58 -16.26
CA GLU A 285 0.52 -12.38 -16.18
C GLU A 285 1.30 -13.71 -16.23
N GLY A 286 0.62 -14.84 -16.53
CA GLY A 286 1.25 -16.15 -16.61
C GLY A 286 1.55 -16.80 -15.26
N ILE A 287 1.00 -16.30 -14.16
CA ILE A 287 1.26 -16.78 -12.80
C ILE A 287 0.03 -17.52 -12.25
N ASP A 288 0.19 -18.81 -11.98
CA ASP A 288 -0.81 -19.60 -11.26
C ASP A 288 -0.60 -19.48 -9.74
N ILE A 289 -1.52 -18.79 -9.08
CA ILE A 289 -1.46 -18.61 -7.62
C ILE A 289 -1.93 -19.85 -6.85
N ARG A 290 -2.49 -20.89 -7.51
CA ARG A 290 -2.96 -22.14 -6.90
C ARG A 290 -3.88 -21.94 -5.69
N GLY A 291 -4.72 -20.92 -5.72
CA GLY A 291 -5.58 -20.52 -4.58
C GLY A 291 -4.86 -19.83 -3.42
N ARG A 292 -3.58 -19.52 -3.54
CA ARG A 292 -2.76 -18.87 -2.49
C ARG A 292 -3.04 -17.38 -2.44
N LEU A 293 -4.09 -16.99 -1.75
CA LEU A 293 -4.39 -15.58 -1.50
C LEU A 293 -3.61 -15.00 -0.32
N ASN A 294 -3.25 -15.85 0.64
CA ASN A 294 -2.41 -15.50 1.78
C ASN A 294 -1.03 -16.14 1.62
N ILE A 295 -0.02 -15.55 2.23
CA ILE A 295 1.36 -16.09 2.25
C ILE A 295 1.43 -17.26 3.23
N ALA A 296 2.32 -18.23 2.98
CA ALA A 296 2.58 -19.33 3.89
C ALA A 296 3.01 -18.81 5.27
N ILE A 297 2.49 -19.43 6.32
CA ILE A 297 3.03 -19.23 7.67
C ILE A 297 4.44 -19.83 7.67
N PRO A 298 5.46 -19.08 8.12
CA PRO A 298 6.82 -19.57 8.15
C PRO A 298 6.94 -20.89 8.91
N GLN A 299 7.69 -21.86 8.36
CA GLN A 299 7.83 -23.18 8.99
C GLN A 299 8.32 -23.09 10.43
N ARG A 300 9.20 -22.14 10.72
CA ARG A 300 9.69 -21.89 12.07
C ARG A 300 8.56 -21.62 13.07
N GLU A 301 7.56 -20.83 12.67
CA GLU A 301 6.41 -20.52 13.54
C GLU A 301 5.52 -21.74 13.74
N MET A 302 5.37 -22.57 12.70
CA MET A 302 4.67 -23.87 12.77
C MET A 302 5.39 -24.87 13.69
N ASP A 303 6.72 -24.86 13.67
CA ASP A 303 7.53 -25.76 14.52
C ASP A 303 7.49 -25.35 16.01
N ILE A 304 7.37 -24.04 16.27
CA ILE A 304 7.24 -23.50 17.64
C ILE A 304 5.84 -23.75 18.20
N ASN A 305 4.81 -23.59 17.36
CA ASN A 305 3.43 -23.79 17.77
C ASN A 305 2.74 -24.80 16.85
N PRO A 306 2.67 -26.08 17.26
CA PRO A 306 2.07 -27.18 16.46
C PRO A 306 0.57 -27.03 16.20
N ASP A 307 -0.12 -26.16 16.95
CA ASP A 307 -1.56 -25.89 16.78
C ASP A 307 -1.84 -24.94 15.63
N PHE A 308 -0.79 -24.35 15.01
CA PHE A 308 -0.97 -23.50 13.86
C PHE A 308 -1.39 -24.30 12.63
N VAL A 309 -2.35 -23.75 11.90
CA VAL A 309 -2.87 -24.30 10.64
C VAL A 309 -2.30 -23.50 9.48
N GLN A 310 -1.62 -24.19 8.57
CA GLN A 310 -1.05 -23.58 7.37
C GLN A 310 -2.13 -23.06 6.44
N ASN A 311 -1.85 -21.97 5.73
CA ASN A 311 -2.73 -21.41 4.72
C ASN A 311 -2.93 -22.38 3.53
N THR A 312 -4.09 -22.28 2.89
CA THR A 312 -4.46 -23.12 1.73
C THR A 312 -3.43 -23.00 0.60
N GLY A 313 -3.03 -24.13 0.06
CA GLY A 313 -2.14 -24.21 -1.12
C GLY A 313 -0.64 -24.39 -0.79
N TYR A 314 -0.30 -24.56 0.49
CA TYR A 314 1.08 -24.83 0.96
C TYR A 314 1.20 -26.17 1.65
#